data_42724c0ee915563f07bcd244fda42d3a
#
_entry.id   42724c0ee915563f07bcd244fda42d3a
#
_cell.length_a   1.000
_cell.length_b   1.000
_cell.length_c   1.000
_cell.angle_alpha   90.00
_cell.angle_beta   90.00
_cell.angle_gamma   90.00
#
_symmetry.space_group_name_H-M   'P 1'
#
loop_
_entity.id
_entity.type
_entity.pdbx_description
1 polymer ?
#
loop_
_entity_poly.entity_id
_entity_poly.type
_entity_poly.pdbx_seq_one_letter_code
_entity_poly.pdbx_strand_id
1 'polypeptide(L)'
;DVRITTRTDPSDPLGCFYSTIHEVGHGNYEQNIDQSYAFTPIGHGCSMGVHESQSRIFENQLGRSEAFTSFLYGRMRDVFGSFGVGSERQFYQSVNRVSRGYIRTEADELQYNLHVMMRFDLERDLMSGELAVSDLEAAWNDRFLSDFGYAVDRPSHGMLQDVHWSIGLFGYFPTYSLGNVYAGCLFESLQSALPDLDTDLASGNLGPACAWLKHNVQRHGNLLPAHE
;
A
#
# COMPACT_ATOMS: atom_id res chain seq x y z
N ASP A 1 18.31 0.28 13.49
CA ASP A 1 18.69 0.03 12.08
C ASP A 1 17.45 -0.48 11.34
N VAL A 2 16.89 0.33 10.44
CA VAL A 2 15.72 -0.03 9.64
C VAL A 2 16.21 -0.62 8.31
N ARG A 3 15.71 -1.79 7.93
CA ARG A 3 16.03 -2.49 6.70
C ARG A 3 14.76 -2.77 5.93
N ILE A 4 14.79 -2.53 4.63
CA ILE A 4 13.70 -2.85 3.72
C ILE A 4 14.14 -3.95 2.75
N THR A 5 13.21 -4.74 2.27
CA THR A 5 13.42 -5.78 1.27
C THR A 5 12.44 -5.61 0.13
N THR A 6 12.87 -5.89 -1.08
CA THR A 6 12.01 -5.90 -2.25
C THR A 6 12.38 -7.05 -3.18
N ARG A 7 11.47 -7.40 -4.08
CA ARG A 7 11.73 -8.33 -5.18
C ARG A 7 12.01 -7.54 -6.45
N THR A 8 12.90 -8.06 -7.27
CA THR A 8 13.19 -7.47 -8.58
C THR A 8 12.78 -8.44 -9.67
N ASP A 9 11.99 -7.94 -10.63
CA ASP A 9 11.64 -8.64 -11.85
C ASP A 9 12.00 -7.73 -13.05
N PRO A 10 12.94 -8.11 -13.90
CA PRO A 10 13.30 -7.32 -15.07
C PRO A 10 12.14 -7.09 -16.05
N SER A 11 11.12 -7.96 -16.03
CA SER A 11 9.92 -7.83 -16.85
C SER A 11 8.88 -6.87 -16.26
N ASP A 12 8.98 -6.55 -14.96
CA ASP A 12 8.11 -5.60 -14.24
C ASP A 12 8.92 -4.62 -13.36
N PRO A 13 9.66 -3.68 -13.96
CA PRO A 13 10.46 -2.72 -13.23
C PRO A 13 9.61 -1.74 -12.40
N LEU A 14 8.36 -1.47 -12.81
CA LEU A 14 7.47 -0.59 -12.07
C LEU A 14 6.92 -1.26 -10.81
N GLY A 15 6.61 -2.54 -10.84
CA GLY A 15 6.24 -3.30 -9.65
C GLY A 15 7.33 -3.26 -8.59
N CYS A 16 8.60 -3.47 -8.97
CA CYS A 16 9.74 -3.31 -8.08
C CYS A 16 9.85 -1.89 -7.51
N PHE A 17 9.68 -0.87 -8.35
CA PHE A 17 9.79 0.53 -7.95
C PHE A 17 8.71 0.91 -6.92
N TYR A 18 7.45 0.62 -7.20
CA TYR A 18 6.34 0.94 -6.29
C TYR A 18 6.37 0.11 -4.99
N SER A 19 6.75 -1.16 -5.07
CA SER A 19 7.01 -1.98 -3.87
C SER A 19 8.12 -1.38 -3.01
N THR A 20 9.19 -0.85 -3.61
CA THR A 20 10.25 -0.18 -2.86
C THR A 20 9.76 1.12 -2.20
N ILE A 21 8.96 1.93 -2.90
CA ILE A 21 8.36 3.15 -2.32
C ILE A 21 7.44 2.80 -1.14
N HIS A 22 6.66 1.73 -1.25
CA HIS A 22 5.84 1.20 -0.17
C HIS A 22 6.68 0.93 1.08
N GLU A 23 7.74 0.15 0.95
CA GLU A 23 8.64 -0.17 2.05
C GLU A 23 9.38 1.06 2.61
N VAL A 24 9.71 2.04 1.75
CA VAL A 24 10.27 3.33 2.20
C VAL A 24 9.29 4.07 3.10
N GLY A 25 7.99 4.02 2.84
CA GLY A 25 6.97 4.60 3.71
C GLY A 25 7.00 3.98 5.11
N HIS A 26 7.04 2.66 5.21
CA HIS A 26 7.23 1.94 6.46
C HIS A 26 8.54 2.30 7.16
N GLY A 27 9.64 2.30 6.40
CA GLY A 27 10.96 2.64 6.92
C GLY A 27 11.06 4.06 7.45
N ASN A 28 10.44 5.02 6.77
CA ASN A 28 10.39 6.42 7.22
C ASN A 28 9.65 6.55 8.55
N TYR A 29 8.55 5.82 8.72
CA TYR A 29 7.83 5.87 9.99
C TYR A 29 8.73 5.45 11.14
N GLU A 30 9.31 4.28 11.09
CA GLU A 30 10.18 3.75 12.15
C GLU A 30 11.42 4.64 12.40
N GLN A 31 12.02 5.20 11.36
CA GLN A 31 13.20 6.07 11.50
C GLN A 31 12.89 7.44 12.10
N ASN A 32 11.67 7.92 11.94
CA ASN A 32 11.26 9.26 12.37
C ASN A 32 10.62 9.30 13.75
N ILE A 33 10.36 8.13 14.39
CA ILE A 33 9.91 8.06 15.79
C ILE A 33 10.92 8.77 16.69
N ASP A 34 10.43 9.55 17.63
CA ASP A 34 11.30 10.30 18.54
C ASP A 34 12.21 9.36 19.33
N GLN A 35 13.52 9.58 19.24
CA GLN A 35 14.52 8.74 19.86
C GLN A 35 14.45 8.76 21.40
N SER A 36 13.79 9.73 22.01
CA SER A 36 13.50 9.71 23.44
C SER A 36 12.60 8.55 23.87
N TYR A 37 11.87 7.96 22.93
CA TYR A 37 11.04 6.78 23.15
C TYR A 37 11.76 5.45 22.93
N ALA A 38 13.01 5.48 22.48
CA ALA A 38 13.78 4.26 22.20
C ALA A 38 13.78 3.30 23.39
N PHE A 39 13.61 2.01 23.11
CA PHE A 39 13.52 0.94 24.12
C PHE A 39 12.32 1.04 25.08
N THR A 40 11.31 1.84 24.77
CA THR A 40 10.06 1.90 25.50
C THR A 40 8.90 1.32 24.67
N PRO A 41 7.75 0.96 25.30
CA PRO A 41 6.57 0.48 24.55
C PRO A 41 5.97 1.47 23.56
N ILE A 42 6.32 2.76 23.64
CA ILE A 42 5.86 3.81 22.71
C ILE A 42 6.86 4.09 21.60
N GLY A 43 8.03 3.46 21.62
CA GLY A 43 9.10 3.65 20.64
C GLY A 43 8.96 2.84 19.35
N HIS A 44 7.75 2.54 18.93
CA HIS A 44 7.40 1.87 17.66
C HIS A 44 6.13 2.48 17.07
N GLY A 45 5.77 2.10 15.83
CA GLY A 45 4.56 2.60 15.18
C GLY A 45 3.28 2.25 15.94
N CYS A 46 2.30 3.16 15.91
CA CYS A 46 1.07 3.13 16.72
C CYS A 46 0.22 1.87 16.48
N SER A 47 -0.05 1.55 15.23
CA SER A 47 -0.85 0.37 14.84
C SER A 47 -0.50 -0.06 13.43
N MET A 48 -0.90 -1.30 13.06
CA MET A 48 -0.67 -1.77 11.70
C MET A 48 -1.42 -0.94 10.65
N GLY A 49 -2.61 -0.41 10.97
CA GLY A 49 -3.34 0.48 10.09
C GLY A 49 -2.65 1.84 9.87
N VAL A 50 -2.11 2.45 10.93
CA VAL A 50 -1.31 3.69 10.81
C VAL A 50 0.00 3.39 10.09
N HIS A 51 0.64 2.26 10.38
CA HIS A 51 1.88 1.84 9.72
C HIS A 51 1.67 1.65 8.21
N GLU A 52 0.59 0.97 7.82
CA GLU A 52 0.20 0.80 6.42
C GLU A 52 -0.20 2.13 5.75
N SER A 53 -0.74 3.09 6.51
CA SER A 53 -1.03 4.40 5.94
C SER A 53 0.22 5.13 5.44
N GLN A 54 1.37 4.91 6.09
CA GLN A 54 2.63 5.53 5.70
C GLN A 54 3.17 4.91 4.40
N SER A 55 3.07 3.59 4.24
CA SER A 55 3.42 2.95 2.97
C SER A 55 2.49 3.38 1.84
N ARG A 56 1.18 3.41 2.10
CA ARG A 56 0.18 3.75 1.10
C ARG A 56 0.22 5.20 0.65
N ILE A 57 0.46 6.15 1.56
CA ILE A 57 0.60 7.55 1.16
C ILE A 57 1.80 7.75 0.23
N PHE A 58 2.93 7.09 0.51
CA PHE A 58 4.10 7.14 -0.36
C PHE A 58 3.87 6.44 -1.69
N GLU A 59 3.31 5.22 -1.68
CA GLU A 59 3.09 4.42 -2.89
C GLU A 59 2.02 5.05 -3.79
N ASN A 60 0.84 5.34 -3.24
CA ASN A 60 -0.34 5.70 -4.02
C ASN A 60 -0.49 7.22 -4.15
N GLN A 61 -0.71 7.94 -3.04
CA GLN A 61 -1.06 9.36 -3.11
C GLN A 61 0.08 10.23 -3.64
N LEU A 62 1.30 10.01 -3.17
CA LEU A 62 2.48 10.73 -3.64
C LEU A 62 3.06 10.08 -4.91
N GLY A 63 3.40 8.80 -4.85
CA GLY A 63 4.17 8.10 -5.88
C GLY A 63 3.41 7.88 -7.19
N ARG A 64 2.07 7.77 -7.14
CA ARG A 64 1.22 7.61 -8.33
C ARG A 64 0.49 8.90 -8.73
N SER A 65 0.77 10.05 -8.07
CA SER A 65 0.23 11.35 -8.47
C SER A 65 0.68 11.75 -9.87
N GLU A 66 -0.11 12.57 -10.56
CA GLU A 66 0.26 13.07 -11.89
C GLU A 66 1.56 13.88 -11.83
N ALA A 67 1.76 14.66 -10.78
CA ALA A 67 2.95 15.47 -10.57
C ALA A 67 4.21 14.61 -10.40
N PHE A 68 4.20 13.63 -9.50
CA PHE A 68 5.37 12.77 -9.29
C PHE A 68 5.65 11.86 -10.48
N THR A 69 4.61 11.32 -11.12
CA THR A 69 4.80 10.46 -12.31
C THR A 69 5.37 11.23 -13.50
N SER A 70 5.12 12.54 -13.63
CA SER A 70 5.79 13.40 -14.61
C SER A 70 7.30 13.46 -14.37
N PHE A 71 7.71 13.73 -13.13
CA PHE A 71 9.12 13.66 -12.72
C PHE A 71 9.73 12.28 -13.00
N LEU A 72 9.06 11.23 -12.55
CA LEU A 72 9.54 9.85 -12.70
C LEU A 72 9.72 9.46 -14.18
N TYR A 73 8.77 9.85 -15.03
CA TYR A 73 8.86 9.62 -16.48
C TYR A 73 10.14 10.23 -17.08
N GLY A 74 10.46 11.48 -16.73
CA GLY A 74 11.70 12.12 -17.14
C GLY A 74 12.94 11.35 -16.67
N ARG A 75 12.97 10.95 -15.40
CA ARG A 75 14.10 10.17 -14.84
C ARG A 75 14.25 8.80 -15.48
N MET A 76 13.14 8.10 -15.76
CA MET A 76 13.19 6.82 -16.45
C MET A 76 13.71 6.97 -17.89
N ARG A 77 13.32 8.04 -18.59
CA ARG A 77 13.87 8.32 -19.92
C ARG A 77 15.36 8.62 -19.91
N ASP A 78 15.85 9.34 -18.90
CA ASP A 78 17.26 9.61 -18.73
C ASP A 78 18.09 8.32 -18.55
N VAL A 79 17.54 7.35 -17.80
CA VAL A 79 18.24 6.10 -17.47
C VAL A 79 18.08 5.03 -18.54
N PHE A 80 16.85 4.83 -19.05
CA PHE A 80 16.51 3.72 -19.93
C PHE A 80 16.33 4.12 -21.40
N GLY A 81 16.35 5.42 -21.71
CA GLY A 81 16.02 5.91 -23.04
C GLY A 81 14.52 5.77 -23.34
N SER A 82 14.18 5.37 -24.57
CA SER A 82 12.80 5.12 -24.96
C SER A 82 12.33 3.75 -24.47
N PHE A 83 11.24 3.70 -23.73
CA PHE A 83 10.67 2.47 -23.14
C PHE A 83 9.20 2.20 -23.55
N GLY A 84 8.79 2.69 -24.73
CA GLY A 84 7.48 2.35 -25.31
C GLY A 84 6.31 3.20 -24.84
N VAL A 85 6.54 4.17 -23.93
CA VAL A 85 5.53 5.16 -23.48
C VAL A 85 5.89 6.52 -24.07
N GLY A 86 4.94 7.13 -24.80
CA GLY A 86 5.21 8.32 -25.61
C GLY A 86 5.09 9.66 -24.88
N SER A 87 4.47 9.71 -23.71
CA SER A 87 4.28 10.95 -22.95
C SER A 87 4.10 10.70 -21.45
N GLU A 88 4.31 11.76 -20.65
CA GLU A 88 4.06 11.76 -19.19
C GLU A 88 2.62 11.35 -18.86
N ARG A 89 1.64 11.88 -19.61
CA ARG A 89 0.22 11.53 -19.42
C ARG A 89 -0.04 10.04 -19.68
N GLN A 90 0.55 9.47 -20.73
CA GLN A 90 0.43 8.02 -20.98
C GLN A 90 1.11 7.21 -19.88
N PHE A 91 2.22 7.69 -19.34
CA PHE A 91 2.90 7.06 -18.23
C PHE A 91 2.03 7.08 -16.96
N TYR A 92 1.50 8.24 -16.59
CA TYR A 92 0.53 8.37 -15.48
C TYR A 92 -0.66 7.42 -15.63
N GLN A 93 -1.26 7.37 -16.82
CA GLN A 93 -2.39 6.45 -17.11
C GLN A 93 -1.97 4.97 -17.02
N SER A 94 -0.74 4.65 -17.38
CA SER A 94 -0.22 3.27 -17.34
C SER A 94 -0.03 2.80 -15.90
N VAL A 95 0.54 3.64 -15.03
CA VAL A 95 0.80 3.28 -13.62
C VAL A 95 -0.46 3.25 -12.76
N ASN A 96 -1.53 3.92 -13.21
CA ASN A 96 -2.83 3.98 -12.53
C ASN A 96 -3.91 3.14 -13.25
N ARG A 97 -3.51 2.25 -14.15
CA ARG A 97 -4.46 1.45 -14.91
C ARG A 97 -5.11 0.39 -14.03
N VAL A 98 -6.44 0.35 -14.06
CA VAL A 98 -7.21 -0.76 -13.50
C VAL A 98 -7.08 -1.98 -14.40
N SER A 99 -6.69 -3.11 -13.86
CA SER A 99 -6.47 -4.35 -14.61
C SER A 99 -6.91 -5.58 -13.81
N ARG A 100 -7.39 -6.60 -14.52
CA ARG A 100 -7.72 -7.89 -13.91
C ARG A 100 -6.46 -8.53 -13.33
N GLY A 101 -6.56 -9.01 -12.09
CA GLY A 101 -5.50 -9.72 -11.41
C GLY A 101 -6.05 -10.59 -10.29
N TYR A 102 -5.35 -11.66 -9.96
CA TYR A 102 -5.76 -12.59 -8.91
C TYR A 102 -5.11 -12.26 -7.56
N ILE A 103 -3.94 -11.63 -7.59
CA ILE A 103 -3.07 -11.51 -6.43
C ILE A 103 -3.31 -10.17 -5.74
N ARG A 104 -3.66 -10.22 -4.44
CA ARG A 104 -3.97 -9.03 -3.64
C ARG A 104 -2.84 -8.01 -3.63
N THR A 105 -1.60 -8.45 -3.43
CA THR A 105 -0.44 -7.55 -3.35
C THR A 105 -0.06 -6.89 -4.67
N GLU A 106 -0.60 -7.40 -5.80
CA GLU A 106 -0.39 -6.86 -7.14
C GLU A 106 -1.62 -6.10 -7.66
N ALA A 107 -2.69 -6.05 -6.85
CA ALA A 107 -3.95 -5.43 -7.25
C ALA A 107 -3.79 -3.90 -7.36
N ASP A 108 -4.45 -3.32 -8.36
CA ASP A 108 -4.59 -1.87 -8.46
C ASP A 108 -5.37 -1.28 -7.28
N GLU A 109 -5.28 0.02 -7.10
CA GLU A 109 -5.86 0.72 -5.94
C GLU A 109 -7.38 0.54 -5.82
N LEU A 110 -8.09 0.42 -6.96
CA LEU A 110 -9.54 0.21 -6.96
C LEU A 110 -9.93 -1.20 -6.47
N GLN A 111 -9.22 -2.24 -6.95
CA GLN A 111 -9.54 -3.63 -6.63
C GLN A 111 -8.95 -4.09 -5.29
N TYR A 112 -7.92 -3.42 -4.79
CA TYR A 112 -7.22 -3.83 -3.58
C TYR A 112 -8.17 -4.01 -2.37
N ASN A 113 -9.06 -3.05 -2.13
CA ASN A 113 -9.98 -3.14 -1.01
C ASN A 113 -11.03 -4.24 -1.19
N LEU A 114 -11.43 -4.61 -2.42
CA LEU A 114 -12.29 -5.76 -2.67
C LEU A 114 -11.61 -7.06 -2.22
N HIS A 115 -10.32 -7.20 -2.52
CA HIS A 115 -9.52 -8.33 -2.03
C HIS A 115 -9.49 -8.41 -0.50
N VAL A 116 -9.38 -7.27 0.18
CA VAL A 116 -9.37 -7.22 1.65
C VAL A 116 -10.74 -7.58 2.22
N MET A 117 -11.81 -6.97 1.71
CA MET A 117 -13.19 -7.22 2.18
C MET A 117 -13.60 -8.69 2.01
N MET A 118 -13.31 -9.29 0.86
CA MET A 118 -13.57 -10.69 0.62
C MET A 118 -12.90 -11.59 1.67
N ARG A 119 -11.64 -11.35 1.98
CA ARG A 119 -10.89 -12.12 2.98
C ARG A 119 -11.44 -11.92 4.39
N PHE A 120 -11.81 -10.70 4.71
CA PHE A 120 -12.39 -10.39 6.01
C PHE A 120 -13.73 -11.10 6.24
N ASP A 121 -14.60 -11.12 5.23
CA ASP A 121 -15.88 -11.83 5.34
C ASP A 121 -15.67 -13.34 5.49
N LEU A 122 -14.84 -13.95 4.65
CA LEU A 122 -14.52 -15.39 4.75
C LEU A 122 -13.87 -15.75 6.10
N GLU A 123 -13.01 -14.88 6.61
CA GLU A 123 -12.39 -15.06 7.93
C GLU A 123 -13.42 -15.04 9.05
N ARG A 124 -14.40 -14.13 8.99
CA ARG A 124 -15.50 -14.08 9.97
C ARG A 124 -16.32 -15.36 9.92
N ASP A 125 -16.65 -15.86 8.74
CA ASP A 125 -17.43 -17.09 8.56
C ASP A 125 -16.65 -18.30 9.08
N LEU A 126 -15.35 -18.37 8.87
CA LEU A 126 -14.48 -19.40 9.45
C LEU A 126 -14.45 -19.33 10.98
N MET A 127 -14.30 -18.13 11.55
CA MET A 127 -14.17 -17.94 12.98
C MET A 127 -15.51 -18.13 13.72
N SER A 128 -16.64 -17.84 13.09
CA SER A 128 -17.97 -18.11 13.64
C SER A 128 -18.39 -19.59 13.52
N GLY A 129 -17.70 -20.37 12.67
CA GLY A 129 -18.05 -21.76 12.34
C GLY A 129 -19.15 -21.88 11.29
N GLU A 130 -19.56 -20.81 10.64
CA GLU A 130 -20.50 -20.81 9.52
C GLU A 130 -19.88 -21.42 8.27
N LEU A 131 -18.56 -21.31 8.11
CA LEU A 131 -17.78 -21.91 7.05
C LEU A 131 -16.80 -22.93 7.62
N ALA A 132 -16.89 -24.19 7.13
CA ALA A 132 -15.88 -25.19 7.47
C ALA A 132 -14.60 -24.98 6.64
N VAL A 133 -13.44 -25.29 7.22
CA VAL A 133 -12.14 -25.17 6.52
C VAL A 133 -12.10 -26.01 5.24
N SER A 134 -12.78 -27.19 5.22
CA SER A 134 -12.88 -28.04 4.04
C SER A 134 -13.58 -27.35 2.85
N ASP A 135 -14.43 -26.40 3.11
CA ASP A 135 -15.27 -25.72 2.11
C ASP A 135 -14.70 -24.35 1.69
N LEU A 136 -13.60 -23.93 2.31
CA LEU A 136 -12.99 -22.60 2.10
C LEU A 136 -12.63 -22.36 0.63
N GLU A 137 -12.08 -23.35 -0.09
CA GLU A 137 -11.71 -23.17 -1.49
C GLU A 137 -12.93 -22.86 -2.36
N ALA A 138 -14.03 -23.57 -2.17
CA ALA A 138 -15.26 -23.33 -2.89
C ALA A 138 -15.85 -21.96 -2.57
N ALA A 139 -15.95 -21.61 -1.27
CA ALA A 139 -16.44 -20.32 -0.81
C ALA A 139 -15.58 -19.15 -1.34
N TRP A 140 -14.25 -19.31 -1.35
CA TRP A 140 -13.32 -18.34 -1.94
C TRP A 140 -13.59 -18.13 -3.43
N ASN A 141 -13.70 -19.22 -4.20
CA ASN A 141 -13.88 -19.15 -5.64
C ASN A 141 -15.21 -18.49 -6.00
N ASP A 142 -16.29 -18.85 -5.30
CA ASP A 142 -17.63 -18.26 -5.49
C ASP A 142 -17.63 -16.77 -5.15
N ARG A 143 -17.02 -16.40 -4.05
CA ARG A 143 -16.93 -14.99 -3.63
C ARG A 143 -16.06 -14.18 -4.59
N PHE A 144 -14.92 -14.72 -5.02
CA PHE A 144 -14.06 -14.06 -6.00
C PHE A 144 -14.77 -13.84 -7.33
N LEU A 145 -15.49 -14.86 -7.83
CA LEU A 145 -16.29 -14.73 -9.05
C LEU A 145 -17.36 -13.64 -8.91
N SER A 146 -18.03 -13.58 -7.76
CA SER A 146 -19.05 -12.58 -7.47
C SER A 146 -18.48 -11.15 -7.46
N ASP A 147 -17.34 -10.95 -6.78
CA ASP A 147 -16.77 -9.61 -6.55
C ASP A 147 -15.97 -9.09 -7.76
N PHE A 148 -15.29 -9.98 -8.50
CA PHE A 148 -14.39 -9.61 -9.61
C PHE A 148 -14.91 -9.93 -11.02
N GLY A 149 -15.93 -10.80 -11.11
CA GLY A 149 -16.57 -11.15 -12.38
C GLY A 149 -15.79 -12.14 -13.27
N TYR A 150 -14.79 -12.86 -12.70
CA TYR A 150 -14.07 -13.95 -13.38
C TYR A 150 -13.62 -15.01 -12.38
N ALA A 151 -13.49 -16.25 -12.86
CA ALA A 151 -13.17 -17.38 -12.00
C ALA A 151 -11.68 -17.45 -11.66
N VAL A 152 -11.37 -17.94 -10.45
CA VAL A 152 -10.01 -18.35 -10.08
C VAL A 152 -9.59 -19.54 -10.93
N ASP A 153 -8.38 -19.52 -11.48
CA ASP A 153 -7.88 -20.54 -12.41
C ASP A 153 -7.05 -21.65 -11.75
N ARG A 154 -6.54 -21.39 -10.54
CA ARG A 154 -5.72 -22.33 -9.76
C ARG A 154 -5.64 -21.95 -8.29
N PRO A 155 -5.40 -22.91 -7.36
CA PRO A 155 -5.38 -22.63 -5.92
C PRO A 155 -4.37 -21.56 -5.46
N SER A 156 -3.22 -21.45 -6.12
CA SER A 156 -2.21 -20.42 -5.81
C SER A 156 -2.63 -19.01 -6.22
N HIS A 157 -3.64 -18.86 -7.08
CA HIS A 157 -4.31 -17.60 -7.40
C HIS A 157 -5.57 -17.39 -6.54
N GLY A 158 -5.95 -18.37 -5.74
CA GLY A 158 -7.07 -18.36 -4.83
C GLY A 158 -6.61 -18.24 -3.36
N MET A 159 -7.19 -19.10 -2.51
CA MET A 159 -7.01 -19.04 -1.05
C MET A 159 -5.57 -19.28 -0.56
N LEU A 160 -4.69 -19.83 -1.40
CA LEU A 160 -3.30 -20.13 -1.02
C LEU A 160 -2.31 -18.98 -1.30
N GLN A 161 -2.77 -17.82 -1.75
CA GLN A 161 -1.88 -16.71 -2.09
C GLN A 161 -1.35 -15.93 -0.87
N ASP A 162 -2.06 -15.94 0.25
CA ASP A 162 -1.71 -15.22 1.48
C ASP A 162 -1.26 -16.18 2.58
N VAL A 163 -0.30 -15.74 3.40
CA VAL A 163 0.24 -16.54 4.50
C VAL A 163 -0.49 -16.34 5.84
N HIS A 164 -1.38 -15.36 5.93
CA HIS A 164 -1.97 -14.88 7.19
C HIS A 164 -2.60 -16.00 8.02
N TRP A 165 -3.53 -16.73 7.46
CA TRP A 165 -4.25 -17.79 8.20
C TRP A 165 -3.35 -18.97 8.56
N SER A 166 -2.37 -19.30 7.70
CA SER A 166 -1.45 -20.40 7.95
C SER A 166 -0.49 -20.16 9.12
N ILE A 167 -0.26 -18.89 9.48
CA ILE A 167 0.57 -18.49 10.63
C ILE A 167 -0.25 -17.92 11.79
N GLY A 168 -1.58 -18.04 11.73
CA GLY A 168 -2.47 -17.64 12.81
C GLY A 168 -2.78 -16.14 12.88
N LEU A 169 -2.53 -15.38 11.82
CA LEU A 169 -2.86 -13.94 11.76
C LEU A 169 -4.33 -13.73 11.35
N PHE A 170 -5.24 -14.01 12.27
CA PHE A 170 -6.66 -13.70 12.13
C PHE A 170 -6.95 -12.27 12.60
N GLY A 171 -7.91 -11.58 11.95
CA GLY A 171 -8.25 -10.19 12.22
C GLY A 171 -7.28 -9.16 11.62
N TYR A 172 -6.31 -9.61 10.82
CA TYR A 172 -5.28 -8.74 10.26
C TYR A 172 -5.71 -7.99 9.00
N PHE A 173 -6.46 -8.62 8.11
CA PHE A 173 -6.83 -8.05 6.80
C PHE A 173 -7.48 -6.66 6.85
N PRO A 174 -8.35 -6.31 7.81
CA PRO A 174 -8.91 -4.97 7.92
C PRO A 174 -7.89 -3.86 8.04
N THR A 175 -6.69 -4.14 8.57
CA THR A 175 -5.63 -3.13 8.74
C THR A 175 -5.17 -2.54 7.41
N TYR A 176 -5.23 -3.30 6.33
CA TYR A 176 -4.88 -2.83 4.99
C TYR A 176 -5.86 -1.79 4.45
N SER A 177 -7.17 -2.04 4.59
CA SER A 177 -8.18 -1.06 4.19
C SER A 177 -8.18 0.18 5.10
N LEU A 178 -7.98 0.01 6.41
CA LEU A 178 -7.80 1.14 7.33
C LEU A 178 -6.57 1.96 6.95
N GLY A 179 -5.48 1.31 6.57
CA GLY A 179 -4.29 1.99 6.05
C GLY A 179 -4.58 2.86 4.84
N ASN A 180 -5.37 2.36 3.88
CA ASN A 180 -5.79 3.14 2.71
C ASN A 180 -6.66 4.35 3.10
N VAL A 181 -7.61 4.17 4.03
CA VAL A 181 -8.47 5.27 4.52
C VAL A 181 -7.63 6.32 5.23
N TYR A 182 -6.75 5.91 6.15
CA TYR A 182 -5.86 6.86 6.84
C TYR A 182 -4.92 7.58 5.88
N ALA A 183 -4.37 6.87 4.89
CA ALA A 183 -3.53 7.50 3.86
C ALA A 183 -4.28 8.59 3.09
N GLY A 184 -5.54 8.34 2.72
CA GLY A 184 -6.40 9.34 2.06
C GLY A 184 -6.65 10.57 2.93
N CYS A 185 -7.02 10.38 4.20
CA CYS A 185 -7.26 11.47 5.15
C CYS A 185 -5.97 12.30 5.41
N LEU A 186 -4.84 11.60 5.57
CA LEU A 186 -3.55 12.25 5.75
C LEU A 186 -3.14 13.04 4.51
N PHE A 187 -3.40 12.52 3.32
CA PHE A 187 -3.07 13.19 2.07
C PHE A 187 -3.90 14.46 1.87
N GLU A 188 -5.20 14.42 2.17
CA GLU A 188 -6.07 15.62 2.15
C GLU A 188 -5.55 16.71 3.09
N SER A 189 -5.14 16.31 4.31
CA SER A 189 -4.55 17.21 5.29
C SER A 189 -3.21 17.78 4.82
N LEU A 190 -2.37 16.94 4.21
CA LEU A 190 -1.08 17.32 3.65
C LEU A 190 -1.24 18.31 2.50
N GLN A 191 -2.16 18.07 1.56
CA GLN A 191 -2.45 19.01 0.46
C GLN A 191 -2.93 20.37 0.97
N SER A 192 -3.77 20.36 2.02
CA SER A 192 -4.24 21.60 2.65
C SER A 192 -3.10 22.41 3.32
N ALA A 193 -2.12 21.70 3.88
CA ALA A 193 -0.99 22.31 4.56
C ALA A 193 0.14 22.76 3.62
N LEU A 194 0.27 22.14 2.45
CA LEU A 194 1.36 22.35 1.49
C LEU A 194 0.79 22.74 0.11
N PRO A 195 0.46 24.01 -0.11
CA PRO A 195 -0.15 24.46 -1.38
C PRO A 195 0.73 24.24 -2.61
N ASP A 196 2.05 24.14 -2.43
CA ASP A 196 3.02 23.91 -3.51
C ASP A 196 3.38 22.43 -3.70
N LEU A 197 2.65 21.51 -3.07
CA LEU A 197 2.96 20.07 -3.07
C LEU A 197 3.14 19.50 -4.48
N ASP A 198 2.25 19.80 -5.42
CA ASP A 198 2.35 19.31 -6.79
C ASP A 198 3.60 19.84 -7.51
N THR A 199 3.98 21.10 -7.28
CA THR A 199 5.22 21.68 -7.82
C THR A 199 6.45 20.99 -7.26
N ASP A 200 6.46 20.72 -5.97
CA ASP A 200 7.53 19.99 -5.31
C ASP A 200 7.64 18.57 -5.86
N LEU A 201 6.53 17.83 -5.95
CA LEU A 201 6.50 16.47 -6.49
C LEU A 201 6.97 16.42 -7.95
N ALA A 202 6.55 17.38 -8.79
CA ALA A 202 6.97 17.47 -10.19
C ALA A 202 8.47 17.75 -10.34
N SER A 203 9.11 18.32 -9.34
CA SER A 203 10.56 18.51 -9.29
C SER A 203 11.32 17.34 -8.62
N GLY A 204 10.60 16.35 -8.08
CA GLY A 204 11.16 15.24 -7.28
C GLY A 204 11.52 15.63 -5.85
N ASN A 205 11.03 16.77 -5.36
CA ASN A 205 11.26 17.24 -4.00
C ASN A 205 10.19 16.69 -3.04
N LEU A 206 10.48 15.59 -2.36
CA LEU A 206 9.61 15.04 -1.32
C LEU A 206 9.87 15.64 0.09
N GLY A 207 10.87 16.51 0.22
CA GLY A 207 11.28 17.05 1.52
C GLY A 207 10.16 17.66 2.34
N PRO A 208 9.32 18.57 1.81
CA PRO A 208 8.20 19.16 2.54
C PRO A 208 7.18 18.14 3.01
N ALA A 209 6.79 17.18 2.16
CA ALA A 209 5.85 16.11 2.50
C ALA A 209 6.40 15.20 3.61
N CYS A 210 7.66 14.78 3.50
CA CYS A 210 8.33 13.99 4.53
C CYS A 210 8.42 14.74 5.87
N ALA A 211 8.75 16.03 5.85
CA ALA A 211 8.82 16.86 7.05
C ALA A 211 7.45 16.99 7.74
N TRP A 212 6.39 17.17 6.94
CA TRP A 212 5.03 17.24 7.46
C TRP A 212 4.59 15.94 8.10
N LEU A 213 4.80 14.80 7.42
CA LEU A 213 4.47 13.46 7.94
C LEU A 213 5.25 13.15 9.22
N LYS A 214 6.53 13.47 9.24
CA LYS A 214 7.36 13.34 10.44
C LYS A 214 6.80 14.13 11.61
N HIS A 215 6.48 15.41 11.38
CA HIS A 215 6.04 16.31 12.45
C HIS A 215 4.67 15.92 13.00
N ASN A 216 3.73 15.56 12.13
CA ASN A 216 2.33 15.39 12.52
C ASN A 216 1.97 13.95 12.87
N VAL A 217 2.72 12.96 12.39
CA VAL A 217 2.39 11.52 12.57
C VAL A 217 3.57 10.75 13.14
N GLN A 218 4.68 10.68 12.39
CA GLN A 218 5.69 9.66 12.60
C GLN A 218 6.46 9.79 13.90
N ARG A 219 6.81 11.05 14.29
CA ARG A 219 7.57 11.32 15.53
C ARG A 219 6.89 10.85 16.80
N HIS A 220 5.57 10.68 16.76
CA HIS A 220 4.78 10.33 17.95
C HIS A 220 4.86 8.84 18.30
N GLY A 221 5.28 7.98 17.36
CA GLY A 221 5.32 6.54 17.59
C GLY A 221 3.97 6.02 18.07
N ASN A 222 3.97 5.25 19.15
CA ASN A 222 2.77 4.71 19.80
C ASN A 222 2.31 5.53 21.02
N LEU A 223 2.61 6.85 21.02
CA LEU A 223 2.21 7.74 22.13
C LEU A 223 0.69 7.99 22.17
N LEU A 224 0.08 8.12 20.99
CA LEU A 224 -1.33 8.40 20.82
C LEU A 224 -2.03 7.23 20.10
N PRO A 225 -3.29 6.90 20.45
CA PRO A 225 -4.07 5.96 19.68
C PRO A 225 -4.43 6.53 18.31
N ALA A 226 -4.67 5.64 17.32
CA ALA A 226 -4.86 6.03 15.91
C ALA A 226 -6.00 7.03 15.64
N HIS A 227 -6.95 7.22 16.58
CA HIS A 227 -8.09 8.13 16.44
C HIS A 227 -7.83 9.54 16.98
N GLU A 228 -6.70 9.78 17.62
CA GLU A 228 -6.22 11.08 18.13
C GLU A 228 -5.15 11.69 17.20
#